data_d2ba7fbd150bdae036ffe824db7d04a5
#
_entry.id   d2ba7fbd150bdae036ffe824db7d04a5
#
_cell.length_a   1.000
_cell.length_b   1.000
_cell.length_c   1.000
_cell.angle_alpha   90.00
_cell.angle_beta   90.00
_cell.angle_gamma   90.00
#
_symmetry.space_group_name_H-M   'P 1'
#
loop_
_entity.id
_entity.type
_entity.pdbx_description
1 polymer ?
#
loop_
_entity_poly.entity_id
_entity_poly.type
_entity_poly.pdbx_seq_one_letter_code
_entity_poly.pdbx_strand_id
1 'polypeptide(L)'
;MELYNISNLSYSYPGSDMNALSDISLKINKGEFVILCGSSGSGKSTLLNLMKAPADAGTQKGKISFSGHFAGFVTQFTDEQIVCDKVWHELAFGAESIGLSQNEIRSQVSQTALFFGIEDLLYCDCDKLSGGQKQMINLASVMAMNPDVLLLDDAIGSSRSHSLTLSHPRSLFHCL
;
A
#
# COMPACT_ATOMS: atom_id res chain seq x y z
N MET A 1 15.89 11.99 5.89
CA MET A 1 16.38 10.61 5.89
C MET A 1 15.82 9.93 4.67
N GLU A 2 16.68 9.39 3.80
CA GLU A 2 16.29 8.71 2.57
C GLU A 2 15.60 7.38 2.91
N LEU A 3 14.40 7.16 2.37
CA LEU A 3 13.60 5.95 2.61
C LEU A 3 13.73 4.98 1.44
N TYR A 4 13.57 5.48 0.20
CA TYR A 4 13.88 4.74 -1.02
C TYR A 4 14.99 5.40 -1.81
N ASN A 5 15.87 4.57 -2.37
CA ASN A 5 16.84 4.97 -3.38
C ASN A 5 16.78 3.97 -4.54
N ILE A 6 16.31 4.46 -5.68
CA ILE A 6 16.22 3.71 -6.93
C ILE A 6 17.25 4.30 -7.88
N SER A 7 18.12 3.46 -8.42
CA SER A 7 19.23 3.88 -9.29
C SER A 7 19.26 3.06 -10.55
N ASN A 8 19.10 3.74 -11.71
CA ASN A 8 19.20 3.19 -13.07
C ASN A 8 18.35 1.91 -13.24
N LEU A 9 17.15 1.89 -12.65
CA LEU A 9 16.26 0.75 -12.67
C LEU A 9 15.68 0.54 -14.06
N SER A 10 15.96 -0.62 -14.64
CA SER A 10 15.28 -1.11 -15.83
C SER A 10 14.74 -2.51 -15.55
N TYR A 11 13.55 -2.79 -16.04
CA TYR A 11 12.90 -4.08 -15.81
C TYR A 11 12.11 -4.53 -17.04
N SER A 12 12.23 -5.82 -17.38
CA SER A 12 11.41 -6.49 -18.38
C SER A 12 10.77 -7.75 -17.81
N TYR A 13 9.52 -7.99 -18.16
CA TYR A 13 8.81 -9.21 -17.78
C TYR A 13 9.38 -10.43 -18.48
N PRO A 14 9.22 -11.65 -17.90
CA PRO A 14 9.67 -12.88 -18.55
C PRO A 14 9.06 -13.03 -19.94
N GLY A 15 9.91 -13.35 -20.93
CA GLY A 15 9.48 -13.54 -22.32
C GLY A 15 9.13 -12.26 -23.09
N SER A 16 9.39 -11.07 -22.51
CA SER A 16 9.22 -9.79 -23.19
C SER A 16 10.57 -9.22 -23.62
N ASP A 17 10.66 -8.83 -24.88
CA ASP A 17 11.81 -8.09 -25.43
C ASP A 17 11.77 -6.58 -25.10
N MET A 18 10.62 -6.11 -24.57
CA MET A 18 10.43 -4.71 -24.21
C MET A 18 10.61 -4.48 -22.70
N ASN A 19 11.30 -3.40 -22.35
CA ASN A 19 11.37 -2.96 -20.97
C ASN A 19 10.05 -2.34 -20.53
N ALA A 20 9.52 -2.80 -19.40
CA ALA A 20 8.40 -2.17 -18.70
C ALA A 20 8.86 -0.90 -17.96
N LEU A 21 10.13 -0.89 -17.52
CA LEU A 21 10.79 0.28 -16.94
C LEU A 21 12.15 0.45 -17.60
N SER A 22 12.55 1.69 -17.87
CA SER A 22 13.83 2.03 -18.52
C SER A 22 14.51 3.16 -17.79
N ASP A 23 15.66 2.85 -17.17
CA ASP A 23 16.59 3.80 -16.53
C ASP A 23 15.93 4.76 -15.51
N ILE A 24 15.08 4.22 -14.65
CA ILE A 24 14.38 4.98 -13.61
C ILE A 24 15.35 5.25 -12.46
N SER A 25 15.52 6.51 -12.10
CA SER A 25 16.25 6.93 -10.90
C SER A 25 15.40 7.87 -10.07
N LEU A 26 15.16 7.51 -8.79
CA LEU A 26 14.27 8.22 -7.90
C LEU A 26 14.75 8.09 -6.45
N LYS A 27 14.69 9.17 -5.71
CA LYS A 27 14.93 9.19 -4.26
C LYS A 27 13.70 9.68 -3.55
N ILE A 28 13.32 8.98 -2.49
CA ILE A 28 12.18 9.32 -1.66
C ILE A 28 12.64 9.42 -0.21
N ASN A 29 12.36 10.55 0.42
CA ASN A 29 12.71 10.79 1.80
C ASN A 29 11.52 10.54 2.74
N LYS A 30 11.81 10.29 4.00
CA LYS A 30 10.77 10.17 5.03
C LYS A 30 9.99 11.50 5.14
N GLY A 31 8.66 11.42 5.13
CA GLY A 31 7.78 12.59 5.17
C GLY A 31 7.40 13.15 3.79
N GLU A 32 7.88 12.58 2.69
CA GLU A 32 7.49 13.00 1.36
C GLU A 32 6.19 12.34 0.90
N PHE A 33 5.39 13.12 0.18
CA PHE A 33 4.25 12.65 -0.59
C PHE A 33 4.64 12.72 -2.07
N VAL A 34 4.65 11.58 -2.74
CA VAL A 34 5.05 11.46 -4.15
C VAL A 34 3.89 10.94 -4.99
N ILE A 35 3.64 11.57 -6.12
CA ILE A 35 2.65 11.14 -7.11
C ILE A 35 3.39 10.69 -8.37
N LEU A 36 3.15 9.44 -8.79
CA LEU A 36 3.56 8.94 -10.10
C LEU A 36 2.43 9.17 -11.11
N CYS A 37 2.68 10.00 -12.11
CA CYS A 37 1.75 10.27 -13.19
C CYS A 37 2.23 9.66 -14.49
N GLY A 38 1.29 9.22 -15.32
CA GLY A 38 1.59 8.67 -16.64
C GLY A 38 0.39 7.96 -17.25
N SER A 39 0.46 7.71 -18.56
CA SER A 39 -0.58 6.97 -19.29
C SER A 39 -0.73 5.55 -18.78
N SER A 40 -1.87 4.90 -19.07
CA SER A 40 -2.04 3.46 -18.82
C SER A 40 -0.93 2.69 -19.55
N GLY A 41 -0.36 1.68 -18.89
CA GLY A 41 0.76 0.90 -19.42
C GLY A 41 2.14 1.56 -19.31
N SER A 42 2.29 2.74 -18.67
CA SER A 42 3.58 3.42 -18.52
C SER A 42 4.52 2.79 -17.46
N GLY A 43 4.12 1.70 -16.81
CA GLY A 43 4.96 0.99 -15.83
C GLY A 43 4.77 1.41 -14.37
N LYS A 44 3.77 2.24 -14.03
CA LYS A 44 3.52 2.69 -12.64
C LYS A 44 3.34 1.52 -11.67
N SER A 45 2.39 0.64 -11.94
CA SER A 45 2.16 -0.55 -11.11
C SER A 45 3.35 -1.48 -11.06
N THR A 46 4.12 -1.58 -12.16
CA THR A 46 5.36 -2.35 -12.20
C THR A 46 6.39 -1.78 -11.23
N LEU A 47 6.56 -0.44 -11.23
CA LEU A 47 7.49 0.22 -10.32
C LEU A 47 7.08 0.01 -8.85
N LEU A 48 5.79 0.18 -8.54
CA LEU A 48 5.25 -0.03 -7.19
C LEU A 48 5.45 -1.47 -6.70
N ASN A 49 5.18 -2.45 -7.57
CA ASN A 49 5.39 -3.85 -7.23
C ASN A 49 6.86 -4.15 -6.94
N LEU A 50 7.80 -3.59 -7.71
CA LEU A 50 9.23 -3.74 -7.47
C LEU A 50 9.70 -3.00 -6.20
N MET A 51 9.04 -1.90 -5.82
CA MET A 51 9.29 -1.22 -4.56
C MET A 51 8.78 -2.02 -3.36
N LYS A 52 7.67 -2.75 -3.52
CA LYS A 52 7.12 -3.64 -2.48
C LYS A 52 8.05 -4.82 -2.20
N ALA A 53 8.50 -5.49 -3.23
CA ALA A 53 9.35 -6.68 -3.14
C ALA A 53 10.22 -6.84 -4.40
N PRO A 54 11.43 -7.43 -4.28
CA PRO A 54 12.21 -7.81 -5.44
C PRO A 54 11.38 -8.69 -6.39
N ALA A 55 11.59 -8.55 -7.70
CA ALA A 55 10.90 -9.38 -8.66
C ALA A 55 11.38 -10.84 -8.57
N ASP A 56 10.42 -11.76 -8.45
CA ASP A 56 10.70 -13.21 -8.45
C ASP A 56 11.10 -13.72 -9.86
N ALA A 57 10.71 -12.98 -10.90
CA ALA A 57 10.96 -13.35 -12.28
C ALA A 57 11.16 -12.10 -13.14
N GLY A 58 11.77 -12.28 -14.33
CA GLY A 58 12.09 -11.19 -15.24
C GLY A 58 13.55 -10.75 -15.15
N THR A 59 13.90 -9.73 -15.92
CA THR A 59 15.27 -9.18 -15.96
C THR A 59 15.29 -7.80 -15.36
N GLN A 60 15.94 -7.67 -14.21
CA GLN A 60 16.14 -6.40 -13.53
C GLN A 60 17.58 -5.93 -13.68
N LYS A 61 17.77 -4.67 -14.07
CA LYS A 61 19.05 -3.93 -13.99
C LYS A 61 18.87 -2.75 -13.05
N GLY A 62 19.97 -2.28 -12.47
CA GLY A 62 19.94 -1.22 -11.48
C GLY A 62 19.59 -1.74 -10.08
N LYS A 63 19.28 -0.84 -9.16
CA LYS A 63 19.10 -1.16 -7.73
C LYS A 63 17.95 -0.41 -7.14
N ILE A 64 17.17 -1.11 -6.29
CA ILE A 64 16.22 -0.52 -5.34
C ILE A 64 16.77 -0.77 -3.94
N SER A 65 16.86 0.28 -3.14
CA SER A 65 17.24 0.20 -1.73
C SER A 65 16.12 0.81 -0.90
N PHE A 66 15.66 0.07 0.10
CA PHE A 66 14.67 0.51 1.08
C PHE A 66 15.30 0.49 2.47
N SER A 67 15.23 1.60 3.19
CA SER A 67 15.82 1.77 4.53
C SER A 67 14.80 1.70 5.67
N GLY A 68 13.52 1.44 5.35
CA GLY A 68 12.47 1.15 6.33
C GLY A 68 12.42 -0.33 6.71
N HIS A 69 11.50 -0.67 7.61
CA HIS A 69 11.25 -2.05 8.03
C HIS A 69 10.10 -2.68 7.23
N PHE A 70 9.04 -1.90 6.99
CA PHE A 70 7.82 -2.41 6.34
C PHE A 70 7.22 -1.38 5.37
N ALA A 71 6.97 -1.81 4.13
CA ALA A 71 6.24 -1.07 3.12
C ALA A 71 4.82 -1.63 3.00
N GLY A 72 3.83 -0.84 3.38
CA GLY A 72 2.42 -1.17 3.17
C GLY A 72 2.04 -1.01 1.71
N PHE A 73 1.23 -1.91 1.18
CA PHE A 73 0.82 -1.88 -0.22
C PHE A 73 -0.70 -2.07 -0.33
N VAL A 74 -1.36 -1.15 -1.00
CA VAL A 74 -2.80 -1.22 -1.30
C VAL A 74 -2.97 -1.34 -2.80
N THR A 75 -3.64 -2.41 -3.23
CA THR A 75 -3.87 -2.69 -4.65
C THR A 75 -5.15 -2.06 -5.17
N GLN A 76 -5.27 -1.97 -6.48
CA GLN A 76 -6.49 -1.58 -7.18
C GLN A 76 -7.65 -2.57 -6.91
N PHE A 77 -7.34 -3.85 -6.72
CA PHE A 77 -8.32 -4.93 -6.56
C PHE A 77 -8.56 -5.23 -5.08
N THR A 78 -9.45 -4.47 -4.46
CA THR A 78 -9.75 -4.57 -3.02
C THR A 78 -10.34 -5.93 -2.61
N ASP A 79 -11.17 -6.53 -3.46
CA ASP A 79 -11.78 -7.84 -3.18
C ASP A 79 -10.76 -8.99 -3.13
N GLU A 80 -9.63 -8.85 -3.83
CA GLU A 80 -8.56 -9.86 -3.80
C GLU A 80 -7.62 -9.68 -2.60
N GLN A 81 -7.63 -8.51 -1.98
CA GLN A 81 -6.75 -8.18 -0.85
C GLN A 81 -7.40 -8.46 0.50
N ILE A 82 -8.73 -8.35 0.61
CA ILE A 82 -9.49 -8.68 1.82
C ILE A 82 -9.58 -10.21 1.93
N VAL A 83 -9.02 -10.78 3.00
CA VAL A 83 -8.93 -12.23 3.21
C VAL A 83 -9.78 -12.76 4.36
N CYS A 84 -10.22 -11.88 5.27
CA CYS A 84 -10.98 -12.25 6.43
C CYS A 84 -12.50 -12.07 6.24
N ASP A 85 -13.28 -12.81 7.01
CA ASP A 85 -14.74 -12.76 7.00
C ASP A 85 -15.31 -11.48 7.62
N LYS A 86 -14.66 -10.97 8.68
CA LYS A 86 -15.09 -9.79 9.43
C LYS A 86 -14.04 -8.69 9.43
N VAL A 87 -14.52 -7.44 9.47
CA VAL A 87 -13.67 -6.25 9.50
C VAL A 87 -12.66 -6.27 10.66
N TRP A 88 -13.10 -6.69 11.85
CA TRP A 88 -12.18 -6.83 13.00
C TRP A 88 -11.01 -7.77 12.68
N HIS A 89 -11.31 -8.93 12.11
CA HIS A 89 -10.27 -9.92 11.77
C HIS A 89 -9.35 -9.39 10.68
N GLU A 90 -9.90 -8.69 9.69
CA GLU A 90 -9.11 -8.09 8.61
C GLU A 90 -8.12 -7.04 9.14
N LEU A 91 -8.54 -6.17 10.05
CA LEU A 91 -7.67 -5.18 10.69
C LEU A 91 -6.63 -5.82 11.63
N ALA A 92 -6.99 -6.94 12.29
CA ALA A 92 -6.11 -7.65 13.20
C ALA A 92 -5.08 -8.52 12.47
N PHE A 93 -5.40 -9.05 11.30
CA PHE A 93 -4.64 -10.06 10.57
C PHE A 93 -3.16 -9.68 10.36
N GLY A 94 -2.91 -8.46 9.93
CA GLY A 94 -1.54 -7.97 9.72
C GLY A 94 -0.74 -7.90 11.03
N ALA A 95 -1.36 -7.39 12.09
CA ALA A 95 -0.76 -7.27 13.41
C ALA A 95 -0.48 -8.65 14.05
N GLU A 96 -1.37 -9.62 13.83
CA GLU A 96 -1.18 -11.02 14.23
C GLU A 96 0.01 -11.66 13.50
N SER A 97 0.14 -11.41 12.19
CA SER A 97 1.18 -12.01 11.36
C SER A 97 2.60 -11.57 11.77
N ILE A 98 2.74 -10.37 12.35
CA ILE A 98 4.02 -9.87 12.89
C ILE A 98 4.23 -10.21 14.37
N GLY A 99 3.30 -10.96 14.98
CA GLY A 99 3.45 -11.51 16.33
C GLY A 99 3.16 -10.53 17.47
N LEU A 100 2.33 -9.50 17.27
CA LEU A 100 1.91 -8.61 18.35
C LEU A 100 1.06 -9.35 19.39
N SER A 101 1.12 -8.89 20.64
CA SER A 101 0.29 -9.42 21.70
C SER A 101 -1.19 -9.04 21.49
N GLN A 102 -2.11 -9.80 22.06
CA GLN A 102 -3.55 -9.56 21.95
C GLN A 102 -3.96 -8.14 22.41
N ASN A 103 -3.29 -7.60 23.42
CA ASN A 103 -3.57 -6.25 23.91
C ASN A 103 -3.10 -5.18 22.91
N GLU A 104 -1.95 -5.37 22.28
CA GLU A 104 -1.44 -4.48 21.24
C GLU A 104 -2.33 -4.52 20.01
N ILE A 105 -2.76 -5.72 19.56
CA ILE A 105 -3.69 -5.89 18.44
C ILE A 105 -4.98 -5.15 18.70
N ARG A 106 -5.62 -5.34 19.87
CA ARG A 106 -6.87 -4.64 20.23
C ARG A 106 -6.70 -3.13 20.23
N SER A 107 -5.59 -2.64 20.80
CA SER A 107 -5.29 -1.20 20.82
C SER A 107 -5.14 -0.66 19.42
N GLN A 108 -4.40 -1.36 18.56
CA GLN A 108 -4.10 -0.95 17.19
C GLN A 108 -5.35 -0.95 16.30
N VAL A 109 -6.16 -2.01 16.38
CA VAL A 109 -7.45 -2.09 15.66
C VAL A 109 -8.38 -0.97 16.10
N SER A 110 -8.52 -0.72 17.42
CA SER A 110 -9.38 0.34 17.92
C SER A 110 -8.93 1.73 17.49
N GLN A 111 -7.62 2.01 17.54
CA GLN A 111 -7.07 3.29 17.08
C GLN A 111 -7.25 3.50 15.57
N THR A 112 -7.02 2.44 14.78
CA THR A 112 -7.23 2.48 13.34
C THR A 112 -8.71 2.69 13.00
N ALA A 113 -9.61 1.95 13.65
CA ALA A 113 -11.05 2.09 13.44
C ALA A 113 -11.54 3.51 13.74
N LEU A 114 -11.10 4.08 14.87
CA LEU A 114 -11.41 5.46 15.25
C LEU A 114 -10.85 6.47 14.22
N PHE A 115 -9.62 6.27 13.75
CA PHE A 115 -8.99 7.15 12.79
C PHE A 115 -9.74 7.20 11.44
N PHE A 116 -10.24 6.04 10.98
CA PHE A 116 -10.99 5.93 9.73
C PHE A 116 -12.51 6.14 9.90
N GLY A 117 -13.03 6.25 11.14
CA GLY A 117 -14.45 6.38 11.41
C GLY A 117 -15.25 5.14 11.00
N ILE A 118 -14.71 3.95 11.27
CA ILE A 118 -15.26 2.65 10.88
C ILE A 118 -15.61 1.75 12.08
N GLU A 119 -15.75 2.33 13.28
CA GLU A 119 -16.02 1.59 14.51
C GLU A 119 -17.30 0.75 14.39
N ASP A 120 -18.32 1.30 13.75
CA ASP A 120 -19.61 0.62 13.55
C ASP A 120 -19.52 -0.56 12.57
N LEU A 121 -18.45 -0.63 11.78
CA LEU A 121 -18.23 -1.69 10.80
C LEU A 121 -17.41 -2.86 11.35
N LEU A 122 -16.79 -2.72 12.53
CA LEU A 122 -15.84 -3.72 13.05
C LEU A 122 -16.40 -5.15 13.10
N TYR A 123 -17.67 -5.30 13.38
CA TYR A 123 -18.32 -6.62 13.48
C TYR A 123 -19.12 -7.00 12.23
N CYS A 124 -19.08 -6.17 11.19
CA CYS A 124 -19.70 -6.48 9.91
C CYS A 124 -18.92 -7.53 9.14
N ASP A 125 -19.64 -8.30 8.31
CA ASP A 125 -19.05 -9.22 7.36
C ASP A 125 -18.44 -8.42 6.18
N CYS A 126 -17.21 -8.74 5.79
CA CYS A 126 -16.51 -8.01 4.73
C CYS A 126 -17.20 -8.12 3.35
N ASP A 127 -17.89 -9.24 3.10
CA ASP A 127 -18.64 -9.47 1.86
C ASP A 127 -19.86 -8.55 1.70
N LYS A 128 -20.43 -8.07 2.82
CA LYS A 128 -21.60 -7.18 2.84
C LYS A 128 -21.26 -5.70 2.67
N LEU A 129 -19.97 -5.36 2.66
CA LEU A 129 -19.52 -3.99 2.53
C LEU A 129 -19.70 -3.48 1.09
N SER A 130 -20.01 -2.19 0.96
CA SER A 130 -19.96 -1.51 -0.34
C SER A 130 -18.52 -1.41 -0.84
N GLY A 131 -18.32 -1.23 -2.17
CA GLY A 131 -16.99 -1.09 -2.75
C GLY A 131 -16.14 0.02 -2.10
N GLY A 132 -16.75 1.16 -1.77
CA GLY A 132 -16.04 2.24 -1.06
C GLY A 132 -15.67 1.87 0.38
N GLN A 133 -16.54 1.14 1.09
CA GLN A 133 -16.22 0.62 2.41
C GLN A 133 -15.08 -0.42 2.35
N LYS A 134 -15.09 -1.33 1.37
CA LYS A 134 -14.01 -2.29 1.15
C LYS A 134 -12.68 -1.60 0.89
N GLN A 135 -12.66 -0.54 0.06
CA GLN A 135 -11.45 0.26 -0.16
C GLN A 135 -10.93 0.88 1.14
N MET A 136 -11.84 1.42 1.97
CA MET A 136 -11.47 2.01 3.26
C MET A 136 -10.94 0.96 4.24
N ILE A 137 -11.59 -0.22 4.33
CA ILE A 137 -11.13 -1.32 5.18
C ILE A 137 -9.76 -1.82 4.72
N ASN A 138 -9.54 -1.98 3.41
CA ASN A 138 -8.27 -2.40 2.86
C ASN A 138 -7.14 -1.41 3.20
N LEU A 139 -7.38 -0.11 3.05
CA LEU A 139 -6.43 0.90 3.47
C LEU A 139 -6.20 0.86 4.99
N ALA A 140 -7.26 0.71 5.79
CA ALA A 140 -7.19 0.64 7.24
C ALA A 140 -6.41 -0.60 7.72
N SER A 141 -6.60 -1.78 7.09
CA SER A 141 -5.87 -3.00 7.45
C SER A 141 -4.36 -2.87 7.22
N VAL A 142 -3.96 -2.26 6.10
CA VAL A 142 -2.54 -1.98 5.83
C VAL A 142 -2.00 -0.93 6.81
N MET A 143 -2.75 0.11 7.12
CA MET A 143 -2.34 1.14 8.09
C MET A 143 -2.25 0.61 9.53
N ALA A 144 -3.09 -0.38 9.89
CA ALA A 144 -3.03 -1.04 11.19
C ALA A 144 -1.68 -1.76 11.43
N MET A 145 -0.93 -2.08 10.39
CA MET A 145 0.41 -2.66 10.49
C MET A 145 1.50 -1.60 10.74
N ASN A 146 1.14 -0.31 10.82
CA ASN A 146 2.04 0.82 11.04
C ASN A 146 3.24 0.87 10.05
N PRO A 147 3.00 0.94 8.74
CA PRO A 147 4.06 0.91 7.73
C PRO A 147 4.95 2.16 7.77
N ASP A 148 6.24 2.02 7.41
CA ASP A 148 7.16 3.15 7.22
C ASP A 148 6.84 3.95 5.95
N VAL A 149 6.26 3.28 4.96
CA VAL A 149 5.78 3.86 3.69
C VAL A 149 4.50 3.15 3.27
N LEU A 150 3.61 3.90 2.66
CA LEU A 150 2.38 3.38 2.04
C LEU A 150 2.47 3.55 0.53
N LEU A 151 2.40 2.45 -0.19
CA LEU A 151 2.36 2.38 -1.64
C LEU A 151 0.90 2.15 -2.07
N LEU A 152 0.35 3.04 -2.89
CA LEU A 152 -1.03 2.98 -3.35
C LEU A 152 -1.07 2.83 -4.88
N ASP A 153 -1.59 1.72 -5.37
CA ASP A 153 -1.77 1.46 -6.80
C ASP A 153 -3.24 1.60 -7.17
N ASP A 154 -3.63 2.76 -7.75
CA ASP A 154 -5.01 3.12 -8.10
C ASP A 154 -6.05 2.82 -6.98
N ALA A 155 -5.59 2.79 -5.73
CA ALA A 155 -6.40 2.45 -4.56
C ALA A 155 -7.53 3.47 -4.29
N ILE A 156 -7.44 4.65 -4.89
CA ILE A 156 -8.47 5.68 -4.82
C ILE A 156 -9.22 5.64 -6.15
N GLY A 157 -10.23 4.77 -6.23
CA GLY A 157 -11.02 4.52 -7.43
C GLY A 157 -11.47 5.81 -8.13
N SER A 158 -11.66 5.73 -9.44
CA SER A 158 -12.07 6.77 -10.39
C SER A 158 -13.45 7.41 -10.14
N SER A 159 -13.95 7.37 -8.92
CA SER A 159 -15.19 7.99 -8.46
C SER A 159 -14.88 9.35 -7.85
N ARG A 160 -14.91 10.40 -8.69
CA ARG A 160 -15.04 11.82 -8.35
C ARG A 160 -14.32 12.25 -7.07
N SER A 161 -13.21 12.94 -7.28
CA SER A 161 -12.50 13.84 -6.34
C SER A 161 -13.26 14.18 -5.04
N HIS A 162 -13.13 13.35 -4.02
CA HIS A 162 -13.20 13.81 -2.65
C HIS A 162 -11.77 13.81 -2.12
N SER A 163 -11.25 15.00 -1.92
CA SER A 163 -9.96 15.22 -1.30
C SER A 163 -9.96 14.60 0.10
N LEU A 164 -9.35 13.43 0.24
CA LEU A 164 -8.98 12.91 1.57
C LEU A 164 -7.84 13.76 2.09
N THR A 165 -8.20 14.80 2.82
CA THR A 165 -7.23 15.59 3.59
C THR A 165 -6.90 14.81 4.86
N LEU A 166 -5.94 13.91 4.77
CA LEU A 166 -5.43 13.18 5.94
C LEU A 166 -4.42 14.06 6.66
N SER A 167 -4.89 14.78 7.67
CA SER A 167 -4.05 15.57 8.56
C SER A 167 -3.49 14.70 9.68
N HIS A 168 -2.36 14.03 9.45
CA HIS A 168 -1.58 13.43 10.53
C HIS A 168 -0.07 13.60 10.31
N PRO A 169 0.70 14.04 11.32
CA PRO A 169 2.12 14.41 11.16
C PRO A 169 3.10 13.23 11.08
N ARG A 170 2.67 11.97 10.96
CA ARG A 170 3.56 10.80 10.99
C ARG A 170 3.41 9.83 9.83
N SER A 171 2.51 10.02 8.90
CA SER A 171 2.33 9.08 7.79
C SER A 171 2.69 9.72 6.46
N LEU A 172 3.58 9.06 5.78
CA LEU A 172 3.92 9.31 4.40
C LEU A 172 2.90 8.66 3.48
N PHE A 173 2.26 9.46 2.69
CA PHE A 173 1.44 8.97 1.59
C PHE A 173 2.21 9.14 0.29
N HIS A 174 2.41 8.05 -0.42
CA HIS A 174 2.81 8.08 -1.81
C HIS A 174 1.59 7.64 -2.61
N CYS A 175 0.91 8.59 -3.23
CA CYS A 175 -0.18 8.32 -4.17
C CYS A 175 0.40 8.35 -5.59
N LEU A 176 0.13 7.33 -6.34
CA LEU A 176 0.66 7.14 -7.69
C LEU A 176 -0.44 7.04 -8.72
#